data_f5f8e7a9c960da46deaf5f9faa294ed7
#
_entry.id   f5f8e7a9c960da46deaf5f9faa294ed7
#
_cell.length_a   1.000
_cell.length_b   1.000
_cell.length_c   1.000
_cell.angle_alpha   90.00
_cell.angle_beta   90.00
_cell.angle_gamma   90.00
#
_symmetry.space_group_name_H-M   'P 1'
#
loop_
_entity.id
_entity.type
_entity.pdbx_description
1 polymer ?
#
loop_
_entity_poly.entity_id
_entity_poly.type
_entity_poly.pdbx_seq_one_letter_code
_entity_poly.pdbx_strand_id
1 'polypeptide(L)' 'MKNLILDVLREHPTGLRLREIAMYLRCSPYALINELDQLKKAGKVEGIGVNNFVQGECYILWKLVG' A
#
# COMPACT_ATOMS: atom_id res chain seq x y z
N MET A 1 -13.62 -2.82 3.25
CA MET A 1 -12.22 -2.36 3.48
C MET A 1 -11.51 -1.91 2.21
N LYS A 2 -11.75 -2.57 1.06
CA LYS A 2 -11.09 -2.19 -0.20
C LYS A 2 -11.32 -0.72 -0.58
N ASN A 3 -12.54 -0.22 -0.42
CA ASN A 3 -12.85 1.17 -0.74
C ASN A 3 -12.10 2.14 0.18
N LEU A 4 -11.92 1.78 1.43
CA LEU A 4 -11.17 2.61 2.39
C LEU A 4 -9.69 2.66 2.01
N ILE A 5 -9.14 1.53 1.56
CA ILE A 5 -7.75 1.49 1.07
C ILE A 5 -7.59 2.42 -0.12
N LEU A 6 -8.52 2.33 -1.09
CA LEU A 6 -8.46 3.18 -2.28
C LEU A 6 -8.58 4.66 -1.92
N ASP A 7 -9.44 5.01 -0.97
CA ASP A 7 -9.59 6.40 -0.53
C ASP A 7 -8.32 6.94 0.10
N VAL A 8 -7.68 6.14 0.96
CA VAL A 8 -6.42 6.53 1.60
C VAL A 8 -5.32 6.72 0.56
N LEU A 9 -5.22 5.81 -0.39
CA LEU A 9 -4.19 5.90 -1.43
C LEU A 9 -4.46 7.06 -2.39
N ARG A 10 -5.72 7.43 -2.60
CA ARG A 10 -6.07 8.58 -3.43
C ARG A 10 -5.53 9.88 -2.84
N GLU A 11 -5.53 9.98 -1.50
CA GLU A 11 -5.00 11.14 -0.80
C GLU A 11 -3.47 11.16 -0.74
N HIS A 12 -2.82 10.03 -1.09
CA HIS A 12 -1.37 9.90 -1.05
C HIS A 12 -0.85 9.40 -2.40
N PRO A 13 -0.82 10.25 -3.42
CA PRO A 13 -0.46 9.83 -4.78
C PRO A 13 0.99 9.32 -4.92
N THR A 14 1.86 9.69 -3.99
CA THR A 14 3.24 9.20 -3.99
C THR A 14 3.36 7.78 -3.43
N GLY A 15 2.29 7.26 -2.83
CA GLY A 15 2.26 5.92 -2.27
C GLY A 15 2.46 5.88 -0.77
N LEU A 16 2.03 4.78 -0.18
CA LEU A 16 2.16 4.52 1.25
C LEU A 16 2.70 3.11 1.48
N ARG A 17 3.42 2.94 2.57
CA ARG A 17 3.83 1.61 3.02
C ARG A 17 2.64 0.89 3.64
N LEU A 18 2.71 -0.44 3.68
CA LEU A 18 1.67 -1.26 4.30
C LEU A 18 1.37 -0.81 5.73
N ARG A 19 2.41 -0.54 6.52
CA ARG A 19 2.25 -0.10 7.90
C ARG A 19 1.50 1.23 7.99
N GLU A 20 1.77 2.14 7.08
CA GLU A 20 1.12 3.44 7.05
C GLU A 20 -0.37 3.30 6.74
N ILE A 21 -0.70 2.47 5.75
CA ILE A 21 -2.10 2.18 5.42
C ILE A 21 -2.81 1.59 6.63
N ALA A 22 -2.16 0.64 7.30
CA ALA A 22 -2.73 -0.01 8.49
C ALA A 22 -3.00 1.01 9.60
N MET A 23 -2.11 1.97 9.78
CA MET A 23 -2.29 3.03 10.76
C MET A 23 -3.48 3.92 10.43
N TYR A 24 -3.63 4.31 9.17
CA TYR A 24 -4.76 5.13 8.74
C TYR A 24 -6.09 4.42 8.92
N LEU A 25 -6.12 3.12 8.67
CA LEU A 25 -7.34 2.32 8.76
C LEU A 25 -7.54 1.68 10.12
N ARG A 26 -6.57 1.84 11.03
CA ARG A 26 -6.61 1.27 12.39
C ARG A 26 -6.86 -0.24 12.37
N CYS A 27 -6.14 -0.93 11.52
CA CYS A 27 -6.28 -2.38 11.41
C CYS A 27 -4.90 -3.05 11.38
N SER A 28 -4.90 -4.37 11.45
CA SER A 28 -3.67 -5.14 11.39
C SER A 28 -3.09 -5.09 9.96
N PRO A 29 -1.75 -4.93 9.81
CA PRO A 29 -1.13 -5.04 8.49
C PRO A 29 -1.41 -6.38 7.82
N TYR A 30 -1.55 -7.45 8.58
CA TYR A 30 -1.86 -8.78 8.04
C TYR A 30 -3.22 -8.82 7.35
N ALA A 31 -4.19 -8.08 7.88
CA ALA A 31 -5.52 -8.00 7.26
C ALA A 31 -5.46 -7.30 5.90
N LEU A 32 -4.53 -6.37 5.73
CA LEU A 32 -4.39 -5.61 4.49
C LEU A 32 -3.69 -6.38 3.38
N ILE A 33 -2.83 -7.35 3.72
CA ILE A 33 -2.06 -8.08 2.71
C ILE A 33 -2.98 -8.71 1.67
N ASN A 34 -4.02 -9.41 2.10
CA ASN A 34 -4.97 -10.05 1.19
C ASN A 34 -5.76 -9.03 0.37
N GLU A 35 -6.20 -7.96 1.02
CA GLU A 35 -6.97 -6.91 0.35
C GLU A 35 -6.13 -6.23 -0.73
N LEU A 36 -4.88 -5.88 -0.40
CA LEU A 36 -3.99 -5.25 -1.37
C LEU A 36 -3.64 -6.20 -2.51
N ASP A 37 -3.45 -7.47 -2.22
CA ASP A 37 -3.18 -8.47 -3.26
C ASP A 37 -4.34 -8.57 -4.24
N GLN A 38 -5.57 -8.58 -3.74
CA GLN A 38 -6.77 -8.62 -4.58
C GLN A 38 -6.89 -7.34 -5.42
N LEU A 39 -6.63 -6.18 -4.85
CA LEU A 39 -6.66 -4.92 -5.57
C LEU A 39 -5.57 -4.85 -6.63
N LYS A 40 -4.41 -5.41 -6.35
CA LYS A 40 -3.32 -5.48 -7.31
C LYS A 40 -3.69 -6.38 -8.48
N LYS A 41 -4.28 -7.54 -8.21
CA LYS A 41 -4.73 -8.46 -9.25
C LYS A 41 -5.85 -7.85 -10.10
N ALA A 42 -6.67 -7.00 -9.50
CA ALA A 42 -7.72 -6.27 -10.21
C ALA A 42 -7.20 -5.06 -10.99
N GLY A 43 -5.92 -4.75 -10.87
CA GLY A 43 -5.30 -3.63 -11.57
C GLY A 43 -5.63 -2.26 -10.99
N LYS A 44 -6.07 -2.22 -9.74
CA LYS A 44 -6.45 -0.95 -9.09
C LYS A 44 -5.33 -0.31 -8.30
N VAL A 45 -4.40 -1.11 -7.81
CA VAL A 45 -3.22 -0.62 -7.08
C VAL A 45 -1.98 -1.31 -7.60
N GLU A 46 -0.84 -0.69 -7.36
CA GLU A 46 0.45 -1.29 -7.68
C GLU A 46 1.40 -1.18 -6.49
N GLY A 47 2.32 -2.14 -6.40
CA GLY A 47 3.37 -2.13 -5.39
C GLY A 47 4.71 -1.82 -6.05
N ILE A 48 5.39 -0.79 -5.54
CA ILE A 48 6.69 -0.38 -6.03
C ILE A 48 7.74 -0.75 -5.00
N GLY A 49 8.68 -1.62 -5.39
CA GLY A 49 9.80 -1.98 -4.52
C GLY A 49 10.78 -0.83 -4.42
N VAL A 50 11.09 -0.43 -3.19
CA VAL A 50 12.10 0.60 -2.93
C VAL A 50 13.23 -0.05 -2.15
N ASN A 51 14.43 -0.01 -2.72
CA ASN A 51 15.63 -0.54 -2.07
C ASN A 51 16.61 0.60 -1.83
N ASN A 52 16.97 0.81 -0.58
CA ASN A 52 17.98 1.80 -0.23
C ASN A 52 19.11 1.09 0.49
N PHE A 53 20.11 0.65 -0.28
CA PHE A 53 21.22 -0.11 0.24
C PHE A 53 22.10 0.71 1.21
N VAL A 54 22.15 2.03 1.01
CA VAL A 54 22.95 2.91 1.85
C VAL A 54 22.39 2.96 3.27
N GLN A 55 21.06 2.99 3.40
CA GLN A 55 20.39 3.03 4.69
C GLN A 55 19.91 1.65 5.15
N GLY A 56 20.09 0.63 4.32
CA GLY A 56 19.65 -0.72 4.65
C GLY A 56 18.15 -0.89 4.66
N GLU A 57 17.42 -0.02 3.97
CA GLU A 57 15.97 -0.07 3.91
C GLU A 57 15.49 -0.77 2.65
N CYS A 58 14.48 -1.62 2.83
CA CYS A 58 13.82 -2.30 1.72
C CYS A 58 12.33 -2.36 2.06
N TYR A 59 11.50 -1.76 1.22
CA TYR A 59 10.06 -1.73 1.47
C TYR A 59 9.29 -1.61 0.16
N ILE A 60 7.99 -1.81 0.24
CA ILE A 60 7.08 -1.67 -0.90
C ILE A 60 6.17 -0.47 -0.65
N LEU A 61 6.10 0.42 -1.63
CA LEU A 61 5.12 1.51 -1.63
C LEU A 61 3.91 1.07 -2.44
N TRP A 62 2.73 1.18 -1.84
CA TRP A 62 1.47 0.89 -2.49
C TRP A 62 0.83 2.19 -2.96
N LYS A 63 0.43 2.24 -4.22
CA LYS A 63 -0.23 3.43 -4.77
C LYS A 63 -1.30 3.03 -5.77
N LEU A 64 -2.19 3.97 -6.11
CA LEU A 64 -3.21 3.74 -7.13
C LEU A 64 -2.58 3.66 -8.51
N VAL A 65 -3.14 2.77 -9.34
CA VAL A 65 -2.80 2.69 -10.76
C VAL A 65 -3.54 3.79 -11.50
N GLY A 66 -2.83 4.46 -12.35
CA GLY A 66 -3.40 5.55 -13.15
C GLY A 66 -2.73 6.85 -12.92
#